data_65fea5cdd9dd5c6b5061dda3dba376c5
#
_entry.id   65fea5cdd9dd5c6b5061dda3dba376c5
#
_cell.length_a   1.000
_cell.length_b   1.000
_cell.length_c   1.000
_cell.angle_alpha   90.00
_cell.angle_beta   90.00
_cell.angle_gamma   90.00
#
_symmetry.space_group_name_H-M   'P 1'
#
loop_
_entity.id
_entity.type
_entity.pdbx_description
1 polymer ?
#
loop_
_entity_poly.entity_id
_entity_poly.type
_entity_poly.pdbx_seq_one_letter_code
_entity_poly.pdbx_strand_id
1 'polypeptide(L)'
;MVDVALLLPKILAGAGQNADLSEMAAKIAWRRVAGEGLRDHAVPSRLQEKTLTVSVADAVWQKQLQPMSAELIFRINKLLRQKVVERIEFRIDPRALSSLTVQRRSTPRVSEPLPTTIVSSAAGIADPELRERFMRAASNCIERRQTFKTDKSEFRIPKSAI
;
A
#
# COMPACT_ATOMS: atom_id res chain seq x y z
N MET A 1 -0.26 -15.70 8.12
CA MET A 1 0.71 -14.70 7.63
C MET A 1 1.19 -13.86 8.79
N VAL A 2 2.48 -13.85 9.05
CA VAL A 2 3.04 -12.98 10.10
C VAL A 2 3.03 -11.56 9.56
N ASP A 3 2.34 -10.64 10.23
CA ASP A 3 2.33 -9.23 9.83
C ASP A 3 3.71 -8.63 10.13
N VAL A 4 4.47 -8.33 9.08
CA VAL A 4 5.83 -7.76 9.17
C VAL A 4 5.84 -6.50 10.04
N ALA A 5 4.74 -5.75 10.10
CA ALA A 5 4.61 -4.57 10.95
C ALA A 5 4.71 -4.89 12.46
N LEU A 6 4.34 -6.10 12.88
CA LEU A 6 4.47 -6.53 14.28
C LEU A 6 5.91 -6.89 14.66
N LEU A 7 6.76 -7.21 13.69
CA LEU A 7 8.16 -7.54 13.89
C LEU A 7 9.07 -6.30 13.89
N LEU A 8 8.61 -5.19 13.29
CA LEU A 8 9.39 -3.95 13.19
C LEU A 8 9.95 -3.46 14.53
N PRO A 9 9.19 -3.42 15.65
CA PRO A 9 9.73 -2.97 16.92
C PRO A 9 10.88 -3.85 17.43
N LYS A 10 10.81 -5.16 17.20
CA LYS A 10 11.86 -6.10 17.61
C LYS A 10 13.13 -5.93 16.77
N ILE A 11 12.97 -5.73 15.47
CA ILE A 11 14.08 -5.51 14.55
C ILE A 11 14.79 -4.20 14.88
N LEU A 12 14.04 -3.13 15.14
CA LEU A 12 14.60 -1.84 15.52
C LEU A 12 15.32 -1.88 16.88
N ALA A 13 14.76 -2.60 17.86
CA ALA A 13 15.38 -2.74 19.18
C ALA A 13 16.71 -3.51 19.13
N GLY A 14 16.84 -4.50 18.22
CA GLY A 14 18.05 -5.29 18.04
C GLY A 14 19.13 -4.64 17.17
N ALA A 15 18.76 -3.71 16.33
CA ALA A 15 19.64 -3.12 15.32
C ALA A 15 20.33 -1.81 15.78
N GLY A 16 20.06 -1.33 17.00
CA GLY A 16 20.57 -0.06 17.49
C GLY A 16 20.08 1.13 16.64
N GLN A 17 20.88 2.21 16.58
CA GLN A 17 20.57 3.39 15.77
C GLN A 17 21.04 3.24 14.32
N ASN A 18 20.65 2.17 13.64
CA ASN A 18 20.96 2.03 12.22
C ASN A 18 19.98 2.88 11.40
N ALA A 19 20.52 3.93 10.74
CA ALA A 19 19.72 4.89 9.98
C ALA A 19 18.93 4.23 8.84
N ASP A 20 19.52 3.26 8.15
CA ASP A 20 18.88 2.56 7.03
C ASP A 20 17.70 1.70 7.48
N LEU A 21 17.84 1.02 8.62
CA LEU A 21 16.75 0.23 9.21
C LEU A 21 15.63 1.11 9.74
N SER A 22 15.97 2.24 10.34
CA SER A 22 14.98 3.24 10.79
C SER A 22 14.20 3.82 9.62
N GLU A 23 14.85 4.11 8.51
CA GLU A 23 14.22 4.58 7.27
C GLU A 23 13.27 3.53 6.70
N MET A 24 13.73 2.28 6.58
CA MET A 24 12.91 1.18 6.08
C MET A 24 11.69 0.95 6.96
N ALA A 25 11.87 0.93 8.27
CA ALA A 25 10.79 0.78 9.24
C ALA A 25 9.78 1.93 9.16
N ALA A 26 10.25 3.17 9.03
CA ALA A 26 9.38 4.34 8.85
C ALA A 26 8.57 4.26 7.54
N LYS A 27 9.18 3.81 6.45
CA LYS A 27 8.48 3.60 5.17
C LYS A 27 7.40 2.53 5.25
N ILE A 28 7.67 1.42 5.93
CA ILE A 28 6.68 0.34 6.14
C ILE A 28 5.55 0.84 7.05
N ALA A 29 5.91 1.51 8.15
CA ALA A 29 4.93 2.08 9.08
C ALA A 29 4.03 3.11 8.41
N TRP A 30 4.60 3.98 7.55
CA TRP A 30 3.82 4.93 6.76
C TRP A 30 2.76 4.24 5.92
N ARG A 31 3.12 3.20 5.18
CA ARG A 31 2.18 2.45 4.33
C ARG A 31 1.01 1.87 5.12
N ARG A 32 1.25 1.48 6.36
CA ARG A 32 0.22 0.95 7.26
C ARG A 32 -0.68 2.04 7.81
N VAL A 33 -0.09 3.16 8.23
CA VAL A 33 -0.80 4.31 8.85
C VAL A 33 -1.57 5.12 7.82
N ALA A 34 -0.98 5.35 6.65
CA ALA A 34 -1.59 6.12 5.56
C ALA A 34 -2.81 5.42 4.93
N GLY A 35 -2.85 4.09 5.00
CA GLY A 35 -3.92 3.31 4.38
C GLY A 35 -3.89 3.35 2.85
N GLU A 36 -4.89 2.75 2.22
CA GLU A 36 -4.94 2.64 0.75
C GLU A 36 -5.24 3.96 0.06
N GLY A 37 -6.05 4.82 0.66
CA GLY A 37 -6.46 6.10 0.06
C GLY A 37 -5.31 7.10 -0.11
N LEU A 38 -4.33 7.11 0.80
CA LEU A 38 -3.16 7.99 0.71
C LEU A 38 -1.99 7.37 -0.06
N ARG A 39 -2.01 6.07 -0.25
CA ARG A 39 -0.89 5.31 -0.83
C ARG A 39 -0.53 5.74 -2.25
N ASP A 40 -1.51 6.17 -3.02
CA ASP A 40 -1.34 6.60 -4.40
C ASP A 40 -1.03 8.10 -4.53
N HIS A 41 -1.19 8.87 -3.45
CA HIS A 41 -1.02 10.32 -3.45
C HIS A 41 0.13 10.81 -2.56
N ALA A 42 0.60 9.98 -1.64
CA ALA A 42 1.66 10.35 -0.70
C ALA A 42 2.57 9.14 -0.41
N VAL A 43 3.85 9.29 -0.72
CA VAL A 43 4.84 8.23 -0.64
C VAL A 43 6.04 8.66 0.19
N PRO A 44 6.46 7.88 1.19
CA PRO A 44 7.65 8.17 1.96
C PRO A 44 8.88 7.99 1.08
N SER A 45 9.67 9.02 0.98
CA SER A 45 10.85 9.09 0.15
C SER A 45 12.11 8.75 0.95
N ARG A 46 12.37 9.48 2.03
CA ARG A 46 13.59 9.37 2.82
C ARG A 46 13.34 9.73 4.29
N LEU A 47 14.08 9.08 5.20
CA LEU A 47 14.18 9.48 6.60
C LEU A 47 15.58 10.03 6.87
N GLN A 48 15.68 11.28 7.31
CA GLN A 48 16.94 11.93 7.64
C GLN A 48 16.79 12.68 8.97
N GLU A 49 17.67 12.44 9.93
CA GLU A 49 17.62 13.10 11.25
C GLU A 49 16.23 13.12 11.89
N LYS A 50 15.51 11.97 11.84
CA LYS A 50 14.13 11.81 12.32
C LYS A 50 13.08 12.65 11.57
N THR A 51 13.45 13.25 10.43
CA THR A 51 12.53 13.93 9.52
C THR A 51 12.17 13.00 8.37
N LEU A 52 10.91 12.63 8.27
CA LEU A 52 10.39 11.79 7.19
C LEU A 52 9.96 12.70 6.04
N THR A 53 10.66 12.62 4.91
CA THR A 53 10.25 13.29 3.68
C THR A 53 9.22 12.44 2.95
N VAL A 54 8.07 13.02 2.65
CA VAL A 54 6.97 12.38 1.94
C VAL A 54 6.72 13.13 0.64
N SER A 55 6.84 12.42 -0.48
CA SER A 55 6.49 12.95 -1.80
C SER A 55 4.99 12.88 -2.00
N VAL A 56 4.39 13.99 -2.40
CA VAL A 56 2.95 14.12 -2.66
C VAL A 56 2.69 14.48 -4.12
N ALA A 57 1.49 14.13 -4.61
CA ALA A 57 1.12 14.32 -6.02
C ALA A 57 1.05 15.80 -6.41
N ASP A 58 0.49 16.62 -5.54
CA ASP A 58 0.25 18.04 -5.80
C ASP A 58 0.13 18.87 -4.50
N ALA A 59 -0.04 20.18 -4.68
CA ALA A 59 -0.16 21.14 -3.58
C ALA A 59 -1.45 20.97 -2.77
N VAL A 60 -2.49 20.39 -3.33
CA VAL A 60 -3.76 20.14 -2.62
C VAL A 60 -3.54 19.07 -1.56
N TRP A 61 -2.88 17.97 -1.92
CA TRP A 61 -2.50 16.92 -1.00
C TRP A 61 -1.52 17.40 0.08
N GLN A 62 -0.55 18.25 -0.31
CA GLN A 62 0.35 18.85 0.65
C GLN A 62 -0.41 19.65 1.73
N LYS A 63 -1.35 20.52 1.32
CA LYS A 63 -2.17 21.32 2.24
C LYS A 63 -3.08 20.45 3.12
N GLN A 64 -3.64 19.37 2.59
CA GLN A 64 -4.48 18.45 3.35
C GLN A 64 -3.71 17.64 4.39
N LEU A 65 -2.51 17.19 4.05
CA LEU A 65 -1.70 16.34 4.94
C LEU A 65 -0.93 17.13 5.99
N GLN A 66 -0.64 18.40 5.74
CA GLN A 66 0.14 19.25 6.64
C GLN A 66 -0.49 19.36 8.04
N PRO A 67 -1.79 19.63 8.23
CA PRO A 67 -2.42 19.65 9.54
C PRO A 67 -2.49 18.26 10.20
N MET A 68 -2.48 17.19 9.42
CA MET A 68 -2.51 15.81 9.92
C MET A 68 -1.13 15.26 10.28
N SER A 69 -0.05 16.02 10.06
CA SER A 69 1.33 15.57 10.25
C SER A 69 1.58 15.07 11.69
N ALA A 70 1.08 15.79 12.70
CA ALA A 70 1.25 15.41 14.10
C ALA A 70 0.58 14.06 14.43
N GLU A 71 -0.61 13.82 13.91
CA GLU A 71 -1.33 12.56 14.07
C GLU A 71 -0.62 11.41 13.36
N LEU A 72 -0.13 11.66 12.15
CA LEU A 72 0.65 10.67 11.38
C LEU A 72 1.94 10.29 12.11
N ILE A 73 2.67 11.27 12.65
CA ILE A 73 3.87 11.04 13.47
C ILE A 73 3.54 10.17 14.69
N PHE A 74 2.47 10.52 15.40
CA PHE A 74 2.03 9.76 16.57
C PHE A 74 1.71 8.30 16.22
N ARG A 75 0.94 8.08 15.17
CA ARG A 75 0.56 6.74 14.71
C ARG A 75 1.75 5.91 14.25
N ILE A 76 2.70 6.52 13.51
CA ILE A 76 3.94 5.85 13.08
C ILE A 76 4.78 5.44 14.28
N ASN A 77 5.05 6.36 15.22
CA ASN A 77 5.85 6.08 16.40
C ASN A 77 5.17 5.06 17.32
N LYS A 78 3.84 5.11 17.44
CA LYS A 78 3.06 4.12 18.19
C LYS A 78 3.21 2.70 17.59
N LEU A 79 3.18 2.59 16.26
CA LEU A 79 3.37 1.32 15.56
C LEU A 79 4.80 0.79 15.73
N LEU A 80 5.80 1.66 15.66
CA LEU A 80 7.21 1.32 15.81
C LEU A 80 7.63 1.16 17.28
N ARG A 81 6.79 1.58 18.23
CA ARG A 81 7.07 1.63 19.68
C ARG A 81 8.35 2.41 20.04
N GLN A 82 8.80 3.26 19.14
CA GLN A 82 9.98 4.12 19.29
C GLN A 82 9.75 5.46 18.60
N LYS A 83 10.39 6.52 19.08
CA LYS A 83 10.39 7.84 18.44
C LYS A 83 11.36 7.86 17.26
N VAL A 84 10.96 7.27 16.15
CA VAL A 84 11.75 7.23 14.92
C VAL A 84 11.52 8.47 14.07
N VAL A 85 10.30 9.02 14.09
CA VAL A 85 9.91 10.19 13.31
C VAL A 85 9.51 11.31 14.24
N GLU A 86 10.17 12.46 14.13
CA GLU A 86 9.84 13.67 14.90
C GLU A 86 9.19 14.75 14.02
N ARG A 87 9.46 14.72 12.72
CA ARG A 87 8.94 15.67 11.75
C ARG A 87 8.57 14.98 10.44
N ILE A 88 7.54 15.50 9.77
CA ILE A 88 7.20 15.11 8.39
C ILE A 88 7.31 16.33 7.51
N GLU A 89 8.04 16.22 6.41
CA GLU A 89 8.10 17.19 5.34
C GLU A 89 7.39 16.66 4.09
N PHE A 90 6.44 17.42 3.58
CA PHE A 90 5.74 17.09 2.34
C PHE A 90 6.38 17.84 1.18
N ARG A 91 6.85 17.08 0.17
CA ARG A 91 7.42 17.63 -1.07
C ARG A 91 6.56 17.23 -2.26
N ILE A 92 6.29 18.17 -3.15
CA ILE A 92 5.57 17.89 -4.38
C ILE A 92 6.53 17.22 -5.35
N ASP A 93 6.37 15.92 -5.58
CA ASP A 93 7.15 15.15 -6.53
C ASP A 93 6.27 14.09 -7.22
N PRO A 94 5.61 14.45 -8.31
CA PRO A 94 4.75 13.53 -9.04
C PRO A 94 5.52 12.37 -9.68
N ARG A 95 6.84 12.49 -9.90
CA ARG A 95 7.67 11.42 -10.48
C ARG A 95 7.89 10.28 -9.50
N ALA A 96 8.05 10.58 -8.21
CA ALA A 96 8.18 9.55 -7.18
C ALA A 96 6.93 8.65 -7.08
N LEU A 97 5.76 9.21 -7.35
CA LEU A 97 4.51 8.45 -7.38
C LEU A 97 4.37 7.62 -8.66
N SER A 98 4.77 8.17 -9.81
CA SER A 98 4.71 7.48 -11.10
C SER A 98 5.58 6.22 -11.12
N SER A 99 6.77 6.27 -10.52
CA SER A 99 7.68 5.12 -10.44
C SER A 99 7.09 3.94 -9.65
N LEU A 100 6.30 4.22 -8.62
CA LEU A 100 5.63 3.17 -7.84
C LEU A 100 4.43 2.57 -8.58
N THR A 101 3.74 3.38 -9.37
CA THR A 101 2.64 2.89 -10.22
C THR A 101 3.18 1.96 -11.30
N VAL A 102 4.35 2.28 -11.86
CA VAL A 102 5.03 1.40 -12.83
C VAL A 102 5.54 0.13 -12.15
N GLN A 103 6.13 0.20 -10.97
CA GLN A 103 6.57 -1.00 -10.22
C GLN A 103 5.40 -1.89 -9.80
N ARG A 104 4.24 -1.32 -9.47
CA ARG A 104 3.01 -2.10 -9.20
C ARG A 104 2.48 -2.81 -10.44
N ARG A 105 2.67 -2.22 -11.63
CA ARG A 105 2.29 -2.84 -12.90
C ARG A 105 3.31 -3.89 -13.37
N SER A 106 4.56 -3.80 -12.92
CA SER A 106 5.65 -4.69 -13.32
C SER A 106 5.91 -5.86 -12.37
N THR A 107 5.25 -5.95 -11.20
CA THR A 107 5.16 -7.24 -10.52
C THR A 107 4.32 -8.14 -11.41
N PRO A 108 4.88 -9.24 -11.97
CA PRO A 108 4.05 -10.19 -12.70
C PRO A 108 3.06 -10.76 -11.68
N ARG A 109 1.84 -10.21 -11.67
CA ARG A 109 0.73 -10.92 -11.09
C ARG A 109 0.61 -12.19 -11.91
N VAL A 110 0.80 -13.31 -11.28
CA VAL A 110 0.42 -14.59 -11.85
C VAL A 110 -1.09 -14.46 -12.09
N SER A 111 -1.43 -14.01 -13.29
CA SER A 111 -2.82 -13.92 -13.72
C SER A 111 -3.28 -15.36 -13.84
N GLU A 112 -4.11 -15.82 -12.92
CA GLU A 112 -4.84 -17.04 -13.13
C GLU A 112 -5.58 -16.91 -14.48
N PRO A 113 -5.57 -17.97 -15.29
CA PRO A 113 -6.22 -17.93 -16.60
C PRO A 113 -7.70 -17.56 -16.41
N LEU A 114 -8.14 -16.54 -17.15
CA LEU A 114 -9.53 -16.10 -17.15
C LEU A 114 -10.44 -17.29 -17.46
N PRO A 115 -11.58 -17.42 -16.77
CA PRO A 115 -12.57 -18.45 -17.08
C PRO A 115 -12.90 -18.44 -18.56
N THR A 116 -12.93 -19.62 -19.18
CA THR A 116 -13.18 -19.79 -20.62
C THR A 116 -14.47 -19.12 -21.10
N THR A 117 -15.47 -19.03 -20.22
CA THR A 117 -16.72 -18.29 -20.45
C THR A 117 -16.53 -16.82 -20.73
N ILE A 118 -15.57 -16.14 -20.11
CA ILE A 118 -15.28 -14.71 -20.34
C ILE A 118 -14.52 -14.54 -21.63
N VAL A 119 -13.59 -15.44 -21.92
CA VAL A 119 -12.83 -15.42 -23.17
C VAL A 119 -13.73 -15.63 -24.38
N SER A 120 -14.67 -16.58 -24.28
CA SER A 120 -15.65 -16.84 -25.36
C SER A 120 -16.63 -15.68 -25.55
N SER A 121 -17.06 -15.02 -24.47
CA SER A 121 -17.91 -13.83 -24.56
C SER A 121 -17.18 -12.65 -25.21
N ALA A 122 -15.89 -12.49 -24.94
CA ALA A 122 -15.06 -11.46 -25.56
C ALA A 122 -14.82 -11.71 -27.06
N ALA A 123 -14.83 -12.96 -27.50
CA ALA A 123 -14.66 -13.31 -28.90
C ALA A 123 -15.80 -12.78 -29.79
N GLY A 124 -17.00 -12.55 -29.23
CA GLY A 124 -18.13 -11.94 -29.92
C GLY A 124 -18.03 -10.43 -30.15
N ILE A 125 -17.04 -9.77 -29.57
CA ILE A 125 -16.81 -8.32 -29.71
C ILE A 125 -15.95 -8.08 -30.95
N ALA A 126 -16.53 -7.47 -31.98
CA ALA A 126 -15.87 -7.22 -33.27
C ALA A 126 -14.74 -6.18 -33.17
N ASP A 127 -14.89 -5.19 -32.26
CA ASP A 127 -13.90 -4.13 -32.04
C ASP A 127 -12.74 -4.64 -31.15
N PRO A 128 -11.49 -4.65 -31.68
CA PRO A 128 -10.34 -5.14 -30.91
C PRO A 128 -10.03 -4.28 -29.67
N GLU A 129 -10.24 -2.97 -29.72
CA GLU A 129 -10.00 -2.07 -28.59
C GLU A 129 -11.02 -2.29 -27.49
N LEU A 130 -12.29 -2.43 -27.86
CA LEU A 130 -13.37 -2.72 -26.91
C LEU A 130 -13.19 -4.10 -26.27
N ARG A 131 -12.75 -5.09 -27.05
CA ARG A 131 -12.43 -6.43 -26.55
C ARG A 131 -11.34 -6.39 -25.49
N GLU A 132 -10.25 -5.65 -25.73
CA GLU A 132 -9.15 -5.51 -24.78
C GLU A 132 -9.61 -4.80 -23.50
N ARG A 133 -10.40 -3.74 -23.60
CA ARG A 133 -10.99 -3.04 -22.46
C ARG A 133 -11.91 -3.96 -21.63
N PHE A 134 -12.72 -4.75 -22.31
CA PHE A 134 -13.60 -5.73 -21.66
C PHE A 134 -12.80 -6.80 -20.91
N MET A 135 -11.78 -7.37 -21.52
CA MET A 135 -10.93 -8.38 -20.90
C MET A 135 -10.20 -7.82 -19.67
N ARG A 136 -9.72 -6.58 -19.75
CA ARG A 136 -9.07 -5.90 -18.63
C ARG A 136 -10.04 -5.63 -17.48
N ALA A 137 -11.25 -5.19 -17.79
CA ALA A 137 -12.30 -4.97 -16.77
C ALA A 137 -12.74 -6.27 -16.11
N ALA A 138 -12.89 -7.34 -16.87
CA ALA A 138 -13.24 -8.66 -16.37
C ALA A 138 -12.18 -9.22 -15.43
N SER A 139 -10.89 -9.09 -15.78
CA SER A 139 -9.77 -9.49 -14.91
C SER A 139 -9.80 -8.75 -13.58
N ASN A 140 -9.97 -7.44 -13.61
CA ASN A 140 -10.05 -6.63 -12.39
C ASN A 140 -11.26 -6.99 -11.51
N CYS A 141 -12.37 -7.35 -12.13
CA CYS A 141 -13.59 -7.72 -11.39
C CYS A 141 -13.44 -9.08 -10.68
N ILE A 142 -12.78 -10.04 -11.33
CA ILE A 142 -12.51 -11.37 -10.75
C ILE A 142 -11.53 -11.24 -9.59
N GLU A 143 -10.45 -10.48 -9.74
CA GLU A 143 -9.49 -10.22 -8.68
C GLU A 143 -10.14 -9.60 -7.44
N ARG A 144 -11.05 -8.65 -7.62
CA ARG A 144 -11.80 -8.06 -6.51
C ARG A 144 -12.70 -9.08 -5.79
N ARG A 145 -13.35 -9.98 -6.53
CA ARG A 145 -14.18 -11.03 -5.94
C ARG A 145 -13.37 -12.05 -5.13
N GLN A 146 -12.17 -12.36 -5.56
CA GLN A 146 -11.31 -13.31 -4.85
C GLN A 146 -10.77 -12.71 -3.55
N THR A 147 -10.37 -11.44 -3.53
CA THR A 147 -9.96 -10.75 -2.30
C THR A 147 -11.09 -10.66 -1.27
N PHE A 148 -12.33 -10.44 -1.70
CA PHE A 148 -13.51 -10.45 -0.82
C PHE A 148 -13.86 -11.85 -0.27
N LYS A 149 -13.55 -12.91 -1.01
CA LYS A 149 -13.84 -14.29 -0.60
C LYS A 149 -12.83 -14.81 0.43
N THR A 150 -11.59 -14.38 0.33
CA THR A 150 -10.51 -14.76 1.26
C THR A 150 -10.72 -14.11 2.63
N ASP A 151 -11.19 -12.87 2.67
CA ASP A 151 -11.45 -12.15 3.92
C ASP A 151 -12.65 -12.72 4.71
N LYS A 152 -13.61 -13.32 4.01
CA LYS A 152 -14.82 -13.91 4.64
C LYS A 152 -14.61 -15.33 5.18
N SER A 153 -13.54 -16.01 4.81
CA SER A 153 -13.24 -17.38 5.29
C SER A 153 -12.50 -17.39 6.63
N GLU A 154 -11.89 -16.29 7.05
CA GLU A 154 -11.20 -16.19 8.35
C GLU A 154 -12.15 -15.88 9.53
N PHE A 155 -13.42 -15.54 9.27
CA PHE A 155 -14.39 -15.25 10.33
C PHE A 155 -15.28 -16.46 10.66
N ARG A 156 -14.68 -17.63 10.82
CA ARG A 156 -15.38 -18.80 11.38
C ARG A 156 -15.18 -18.80 12.88
N ILE A 157 -16.17 -18.27 13.60
CA ILE A 157 -16.28 -18.40 15.05
C ILE A 157 -16.33 -19.89 15.36
N PRO A 158 -15.41 -20.46 16.15
CA PRO A 158 -15.55 -21.82 16.62
C PRO A 158 -16.77 -21.85 17.56
N LYS A 159 -17.78 -22.62 17.20
CA LYS A 159 -18.83 -22.99 18.14
C LYS A 159 -18.16 -23.84 19.23
N SER A 160 -17.83 -23.18 20.30
CA SER A 160 -17.37 -23.82 21.53
C SER A 160 -18.50 -24.65 22.10
N ALA A 161 -18.16 -25.89 22.38
CA ALA A 161 -18.96 -26.87 23.05
C ALA A 161 -19.48 -26.40 24.42
N ILE A 162 -20.71 -26.74 24.67
CA ILE A 162 -21.26 -26.96 26.03
C ILE A 162 -20.79 -28.31 26.50
#